data_fce711af415fa5c1120ca1ad4d782d6c
#
_entry.id   fce711af415fa5c1120ca1ad4d782d6c
#
_cell.length_a   1.000
_cell.length_b   1.000
_cell.length_c   1.000
_cell.angle_alpha   90.00
_cell.angle_beta   90.00
_cell.angle_gamma   90.00
#
_symmetry.space_group_name_H-M   'P 1'
#
loop_
_entity.id
_entity.type
_entity.pdbx_description
1 polymer ?
#
loop_
_entity_poly.entity_id
_entity_poly.type
_entity_poly.pdbx_seq_one_letter_code
_entity_poly.pdbx_strand_id
1 'polypeptide(L)'
;MCIRDRLSTIGGLTAPLAMMLVGVIISQESLREVVSEWRLYPFILLRQLIAPALSFLVLRMFISDPVLLGIFVVMFALPVGSMCSMFCASYGKDAVLPAKGTILSTISSFVIIPLLLMFIAVV
;
A
#
# COMPACT_ATOMS: atom_id res chain seq x y z
N MET A 1 7.62 -3.69 -33.71
CA MET A 1 6.72 -4.73 -33.20
C MET A 1 7.40 -5.61 -32.15
N CYS A 2 8.52 -6.27 -32.44
CA CYS A 2 9.16 -7.21 -31.49
C CYS A 2 9.66 -6.61 -30.16
N ILE A 3 10.10 -5.36 -30.14
CA ILE A 3 10.60 -4.73 -28.90
C ILE A 3 9.45 -4.41 -27.94
N ARG A 4 8.32 -3.96 -28.48
CA ARG A 4 7.14 -3.61 -27.68
C ARG A 4 6.49 -4.86 -27.06
N ASP A 5 6.46 -5.98 -27.77
CA ASP A 5 5.96 -7.25 -27.27
C ASP A 5 6.86 -7.82 -26.18
N ARG A 6 8.17 -7.71 -26.34
CA ARG A 6 9.15 -8.15 -25.32
C ARG A 6 9.04 -7.31 -24.06
N LEU A 7 8.93 -5.99 -24.19
CA LEU A 7 8.72 -5.08 -23.06
C LEU A 7 7.38 -5.32 -22.35
N SER A 8 6.31 -5.61 -23.11
CA SER A 8 5.02 -5.97 -22.56
C SER A 8 5.06 -7.28 -21.78
N THR A 9 5.80 -8.28 -22.30
CA THR A 9 5.97 -9.57 -21.61
C THR A 9 6.77 -9.40 -20.32
N ILE A 10 7.84 -8.59 -20.32
CA ILE A 10 8.62 -8.26 -19.11
C ILE A 10 7.76 -7.49 -18.12
N GLY A 11 6.97 -6.52 -18.59
CA GLY A 11 6.01 -5.80 -17.75
C GLY A 11 4.95 -6.71 -17.13
N GLY A 12 4.48 -7.70 -17.89
CA GLY A 12 3.54 -8.71 -17.41
C GLY A 12 4.11 -9.65 -16.32
N LEU A 13 5.44 -9.85 -16.32
CA LEU A 13 6.10 -10.64 -15.27
C LEU A 13 6.22 -9.88 -13.94
N THR A 14 6.14 -8.57 -13.96
CA THR A 14 6.31 -7.75 -12.74
C THR A 14 5.23 -8.07 -11.68
N ALA A 15 3.99 -8.27 -12.09
CA ALA A 15 2.90 -8.59 -11.17
C ALA A 15 3.10 -9.96 -10.47
N PRO A 16 3.33 -11.08 -11.18
CA PRO A 16 3.57 -12.36 -10.51
C PRO A 16 4.85 -12.38 -9.68
N LEU A 17 5.92 -11.70 -10.13
CA LEU A 17 7.16 -11.56 -9.35
C LEU A 17 6.93 -10.77 -8.06
N ALA A 18 6.18 -9.68 -8.13
CA ALA A 18 5.81 -8.89 -6.95
C ALA A 18 4.99 -9.73 -5.95
N MET A 19 4.04 -10.52 -6.42
CA MET A 19 3.26 -11.42 -5.58
C MET A 19 4.10 -12.51 -4.93
N MET A 20 5.05 -13.09 -5.66
CA MET A 20 5.99 -14.06 -5.10
C MET A 20 6.88 -13.42 -4.03
N LEU A 21 7.39 -12.23 -4.30
CA LEU A 21 8.25 -11.49 -3.37
C LEU A 21 7.49 -11.13 -2.09
N VAL A 22 6.26 -10.68 -2.20
CA VAL A 22 5.38 -10.44 -1.05
C VAL A 22 5.13 -11.73 -0.26
N GLY A 23 4.87 -12.84 -0.95
CA GLY A 23 4.70 -14.15 -0.32
C GLY A 23 5.93 -14.61 0.47
N VAL A 24 7.12 -14.42 -0.09
CA VAL A 24 8.39 -14.74 0.58
C VAL A 24 8.61 -13.85 1.81
N ILE A 25 8.36 -12.54 1.72
CA ILE A 25 8.50 -11.61 2.84
C ILE A 25 7.54 -11.99 3.98
N ILE A 26 6.30 -12.31 3.66
CA ILE A 26 5.30 -12.74 4.66
C ILE A 26 5.70 -14.07 5.32
N SER A 27 6.33 -14.97 4.56
CA SER A 27 6.80 -16.26 5.08
C SER A 27 8.02 -16.15 5.99
N GLN A 28 8.87 -15.16 5.78
CA GLN A 28 10.09 -14.96 6.57
C GLN A 28 9.83 -14.28 7.91
N GLU A 29 8.81 -13.45 7.97
CA GLU A 29 8.44 -12.75 9.20
C GLU A 29 7.34 -13.53 9.95
N SER A 30 7.51 -13.66 11.26
CA SER A 30 6.48 -14.22 12.11
C SER A 30 5.26 -13.29 12.13
N LEU A 31 4.23 -13.62 11.37
CA LEU A 31 2.98 -12.85 11.32
C LEU A 31 2.41 -12.57 12.72
N ARG A 32 2.67 -13.49 13.66
CA ARG A 32 2.31 -13.33 15.08
C ARG A 32 3.00 -12.13 15.73
N GLU A 33 4.28 -11.93 15.46
CA GLU A 33 5.05 -10.80 16.00
C GLU A 33 4.64 -9.48 15.34
N VAL A 34 4.38 -9.51 14.03
CA VAL A 34 3.91 -8.35 13.28
C VAL A 34 2.54 -7.88 13.78
N VAL A 35 1.62 -8.81 14.03
CA VAL A 35 0.27 -8.53 14.53
C VAL A 35 0.27 -8.16 16.01
N SER A 36 1.25 -8.63 16.78
CA SER A 36 1.35 -8.35 18.22
C SER A 36 1.79 -6.91 18.54
N GLU A 37 2.38 -6.20 17.60
CA GLU A 37 2.79 -4.80 17.76
C GLU A 37 1.59 -3.83 17.70
N TRP A 38 0.85 -3.75 18.80
CA TRP A 38 -0.33 -2.89 18.89
C TRP A 38 -0.05 -1.39 18.64
N ARG A 39 1.18 -0.96 18.81
CA ARG A 39 1.59 0.43 18.55
C ARG A 39 1.51 0.84 17.08
N LEU A 40 1.59 -0.11 16.16
CA LEU A 40 1.51 0.14 14.72
C LEU A 40 0.07 0.31 14.22
N TYR A 41 -0.90 -0.29 14.90
CA TYR A 41 -2.31 -0.23 14.51
C TYR A 41 -2.90 1.19 14.40
N PRO A 42 -2.74 2.07 15.41
CA PRO A 42 -3.28 3.42 15.31
C PRO A 42 -2.62 4.23 14.19
N PHE A 43 -1.34 4.02 13.94
CA PHE A 43 -0.63 4.69 12.85
C PHE A 43 -1.14 4.24 11.48
N ILE A 44 -1.34 2.95 11.29
CA ILE A 44 -1.83 2.38 10.02
C ILE A 44 -3.28 2.79 9.78
N LEU A 45 -4.14 2.71 10.79
CA LEU A 45 -5.52 3.15 10.71
C LEU A 45 -5.61 4.65 10.40
N LEU A 46 -4.84 5.46 11.10
CA LEU A 46 -4.81 6.90 10.88
C LEU A 46 -4.40 7.23 9.45
N ARG A 47 -3.33 6.62 8.97
CA ARG A 47 -2.82 6.88 7.62
C ARG A 47 -3.72 6.30 6.53
N GLN A 48 -4.20 5.09 6.72
CA GLN A 48 -4.88 4.33 5.66
C GLN A 48 -6.38 4.61 5.60
N LEU A 49 -6.96 5.13 6.67
CA LEU A 49 -8.36 5.53 6.70
C LEU A 49 -8.52 7.05 6.62
N ILE A 50 -7.78 7.80 7.41
CA ILE A 50 -7.92 9.26 7.50
C ILE A 50 -7.31 9.95 6.29
N ALA A 51 -6.13 9.53 5.82
CA ALA A 51 -5.47 10.15 4.68
C ALA A 51 -6.31 10.06 3.39
N PRO A 52 -6.82 8.89 2.96
CA PRO A 52 -7.68 8.83 1.79
C PRO A 52 -9.04 9.52 2.01
N ALA A 53 -9.62 9.46 3.21
CA ALA A 53 -10.86 10.16 3.52
C ALA A 53 -10.70 11.69 3.43
N LEU A 54 -9.61 12.23 3.96
CA LEU A 54 -9.30 13.64 3.90
C LEU A 54 -8.98 14.07 2.46
N SER A 55 -8.25 13.25 1.72
CA SER A 55 -7.97 13.47 0.30
C SER A 55 -9.24 13.46 -0.52
N PHE A 56 -10.16 12.55 -0.25
CA PHE A 56 -11.47 12.51 -0.89
C PHE A 56 -12.25 13.80 -0.66
N LEU A 57 -12.30 14.27 0.58
CA LEU A 57 -13.03 15.49 0.95
C LEU A 57 -12.45 16.73 0.25
N VAL A 58 -11.13 16.87 0.27
CA VAL A 58 -10.43 18.01 -0.36
C VAL A 58 -10.54 17.96 -1.88
N LEU A 59 -10.30 16.81 -2.49
CA LEU A 59 -10.33 16.64 -3.94
C LEU A 59 -11.74 16.80 -4.50
N ARG A 60 -12.77 16.40 -3.78
CA ARG A 60 -14.16 16.61 -4.19
C ARG A 60 -14.52 18.08 -4.35
N MET A 61 -13.82 18.99 -3.66
CA MET A 61 -14.01 20.44 -3.86
C MET A 61 -13.38 20.94 -5.16
N PHE A 62 -12.36 20.27 -5.67
CA PHE A 62 -11.60 20.71 -6.85
C PHE A 62 -11.90 19.90 -8.11
N ILE A 63 -12.31 18.65 -7.97
CA ILE A 63 -12.45 17.70 -9.07
C ILE A 63 -13.87 17.14 -9.07
N SER A 64 -14.57 17.38 -10.19
CA SER A 64 -15.95 16.88 -10.39
C SER A 64 -15.99 15.48 -11.00
N ASP A 65 -14.88 14.99 -11.56
CA ASP A 65 -14.81 13.69 -12.22
C ASP A 65 -14.62 12.54 -11.21
N PRO A 66 -15.61 11.62 -11.10
CA PRO A 66 -15.55 10.54 -10.12
C PRO A 66 -14.42 9.54 -10.37
N VAL A 67 -14.01 9.35 -11.62
CA VAL A 67 -12.92 8.44 -12.00
C VAL A 67 -11.57 8.97 -11.52
N LEU A 68 -11.33 10.26 -11.77
CA LEU A 68 -10.10 10.93 -11.36
C LEU A 68 -9.95 10.95 -9.84
N LEU A 69 -11.05 11.22 -9.15
CA LEU A 69 -11.15 11.23 -7.71
C LEU A 69 -10.84 9.84 -7.12
N GLY A 70 -11.40 8.78 -7.72
CA GLY A 70 -11.12 7.41 -7.34
C GLY A 70 -9.64 7.03 -7.47
N ILE A 71 -8.99 7.44 -8.54
CA ILE A 71 -7.55 7.19 -8.76
C ILE A 71 -6.70 7.84 -7.68
N PHE A 72 -6.95 9.10 -7.36
CA PHE A 72 -6.22 9.81 -6.32
C PHE A 72 -6.41 9.19 -4.94
N VAL A 73 -7.64 8.84 -4.59
CA VAL A 73 -7.94 8.19 -3.30
C VAL A 73 -7.22 6.85 -3.17
N VAL A 74 -7.19 6.04 -4.24
CA VAL A 74 -6.45 4.77 -4.27
C VAL A 74 -4.95 5.00 -4.13
N MET A 75 -4.40 6.03 -4.77
CA MET A 75 -2.99 6.38 -4.63
C MET A 75 -2.61 6.74 -3.18
N PHE A 76 -3.47 7.45 -2.47
CA PHE A 76 -3.27 7.76 -1.05
C PHE A 76 -3.50 6.56 -0.12
N ALA A 77 -4.34 5.61 -0.54
CA ALA A 77 -4.60 4.38 0.19
C ALA A 77 -3.51 3.32 0.04
N LEU A 78 -2.55 3.53 -0.88
CA LEU A 78 -1.44 2.61 -1.09
C LEU A 78 -0.61 2.44 0.19
N PRO A 79 -0.09 1.23 0.45
CA PRO A 79 0.69 0.95 1.65
C PRO A 79 1.95 1.79 1.71
N VAL A 80 2.45 1.96 2.92
CA VAL A 80 3.71 2.68 3.17
C VAL A 80 4.82 1.99 2.41
N GLY A 81 5.49 2.72 1.55
CA GLY A 81 6.57 2.18 0.76
C GLY A 81 7.75 1.69 1.61
N SER A 82 8.44 0.68 1.12
CA SER A 82 9.63 0.11 1.74
C SER A 82 10.82 1.06 1.85
N MET A 83 10.71 2.27 1.29
CA MET A 83 11.74 3.31 1.37
C MET A 83 12.14 3.63 2.81
N CYS A 84 11.17 3.67 3.73
CA CYS A 84 11.45 3.95 5.14
C CYS A 84 12.33 2.87 5.78
N SER A 85 12.07 1.59 5.50
CA SER A 85 12.90 0.48 5.98
C SER A 85 14.30 0.48 5.35
N MET A 86 14.42 0.84 4.07
CA MET A 86 15.72 0.98 3.40
C MET A 86 16.55 2.10 4.00
N PHE A 87 15.94 3.26 4.28
CA PHE A 87 16.64 4.36 4.93
C PHE A 87 17.09 4.01 6.35
N CYS A 88 16.25 3.37 7.14
CA CYS A 88 16.62 2.91 8.47
C CYS A 88 17.78 1.92 8.45
N ALA A 89 17.78 0.99 7.51
CA ALA A 89 18.88 0.04 7.30
C ALA A 89 20.18 0.74 6.89
N SER A 90 20.11 1.75 6.02
CA SER A 90 21.27 2.53 5.58
C SER A 90 21.92 3.34 6.69
N TYR A 91 21.13 3.80 7.66
CA TYR A 91 21.62 4.55 8.82
C TYR A 91 21.97 3.68 10.03
N GLY A 92 22.00 2.35 9.89
CA GLY A 92 22.36 1.41 10.95
C GLY A 92 21.39 1.40 12.14
N LYS A 93 20.14 1.85 11.92
CA LYS A 93 19.06 1.74 12.92
C LYS A 93 18.21 0.51 12.68
N ASP A 94 17.50 0.08 13.72
CA ASP A 94 16.64 -1.09 13.64
C ASP A 94 15.58 -0.92 12.55
N ALA A 95 15.79 -1.59 11.43
CA ALA A 95 14.88 -1.61 10.29
C ALA A 95 13.67 -2.55 10.49
N VAL A 96 13.67 -3.33 11.58
CA VAL A 96 12.65 -4.34 11.88
C VAL A 96 11.28 -3.69 12.09
N LEU A 97 11.23 -2.59 12.83
CA LEU A 97 9.98 -1.90 13.13
C LEU A 97 9.28 -1.30 11.89
N PRO A 98 9.98 -0.54 11.02
CA PRO A 98 9.37 -0.06 9.79
C PRO A 98 9.06 -1.18 8.78
N ALA A 99 9.85 -2.27 8.76
CA ALA A 99 9.55 -3.43 7.94
C ALA A 99 8.23 -4.10 8.37
N LYS A 100 8.04 -4.33 9.67
CA LYS A 100 6.78 -4.83 10.23
C LYS A 100 5.61 -3.90 9.89
N GLY A 101 5.79 -2.59 9.99
CA GLY A 101 4.78 -1.59 9.60
C GLY A 101 4.40 -1.67 8.13
N THR A 102 5.37 -1.90 7.24
CA THR A 102 5.13 -2.05 5.80
C THR A 102 4.29 -3.29 5.51
N ILE A 103 4.64 -4.43 6.10
CA ILE A 103 3.91 -5.69 5.93
C ILE A 103 2.45 -5.55 6.43
N LEU A 104 2.29 -5.00 7.62
CA LEU A 104 0.97 -4.82 8.21
C LEU A 104 0.10 -3.84 7.40
N SER A 105 0.69 -2.74 6.91
CA SER A 105 -0.02 -1.78 6.04
C SER A 105 -0.40 -2.40 4.70
N THR A 106 0.43 -3.28 4.15
CA THR A 106 0.14 -4.00 2.91
C THR A 106 -1.04 -4.95 3.09
N ILE A 107 -1.06 -5.72 4.15
CA ILE A 107 -2.18 -6.62 4.47
C ILE A 107 -3.47 -5.82 4.70
N SER A 108 -3.37 -4.73 5.45
CA SER A 108 -4.51 -3.84 5.71
C SER A 108 -5.06 -3.21 4.43
N SER A 109 -4.21 -2.83 3.48
CA SER A 109 -4.62 -2.22 2.22
C SER A 109 -5.47 -3.16 1.35
N PHE A 110 -5.23 -4.48 1.39
CA PHE A 110 -6.06 -5.46 0.67
C PHE A 110 -7.53 -5.44 1.11
N VAL A 111 -7.79 -5.08 2.35
CA VAL A 111 -9.16 -4.96 2.90
C VAL A 111 -9.70 -3.55 2.67
N ILE A 112 -8.89 -2.54 2.91
CA ILE A 112 -9.32 -1.14 2.91
C ILE A 112 -9.57 -0.61 1.49
N ILE A 113 -8.74 -0.99 0.50
CA ILE A 113 -8.89 -0.52 -0.89
C ILE A 113 -10.23 -0.94 -1.50
N PRO A 114 -10.64 -2.23 -1.48
CA PRO A 114 -11.95 -2.62 -2.00
C PRO A 114 -13.10 -1.96 -1.25
N LEU A 115 -12.96 -1.78 0.05
CA LEU A 115 -13.97 -1.12 0.87
C LEU A 115 -14.12 0.37 0.53
N LEU A 116 -13.01 1.06 0.29
CA LEU A 116 -13.01 2.45 -0.18
C LEU A 116 -13.61 2.59 -1.59
N LEU A 117 -13.25 1.69 -2.50
CA LEU A 117 -13.81 1.68 -3.86
C LEU A 117 -15.31 1.44 -3.85
N MET A 118 -15.77 0.53 -3.00
CA MET A 118 -17.21 0.28 -2.82
C MET A 118 -17.92 1.51 -2.26
N PHE A 119 -17.30 2.22 -1.32
CA PHE A 119 -17.85 3.45 -0.75
C PHE A 119 -17.92 4.59 -1.78
N ILE A 120 -16.86 4.73 -2.61
CA ILE A 120 -16.83 5.74 -3.69
C ILE A 120 -17.87 5.42 -4.77
N ALA A 121 -18.09 4.14 -5.09
CA ALA A 121 -19.07 3.71 -6.07
C ALA A 121 -20.53 3.98 -5.61
N VAL A 122 -20.76 4.02 -4.30
CA VAL A 122 -22.08 4.31 -3.72
C VAL A 122 -22.35 5.82 -3.61
N VAL A 123 -21.29 6.61 -3.47
CA VAL A 123 -21.38 8.08 -3.36
C VAL A 123 -21.28 8.74 -4.72
#